data_32bf12f93ebc65b6ea6fe25d988e10e2
#
_entry.id   32bf12f93ebc65b6ea6fe25d988e10e2
#
_cell.length_a   1.000
_cell.length_b   1.000
_cell.length_c   1.000
_cell.angle_alpha   90.00
_cell.angle_beta   90.00
_cell.angle_gamma   90.00
#
_symmetry.space_group_name_H-M   'P 1'
#
loop_
_entity.id
_entity.type
_entity.pdbx_description
1 polymer ?
#
loop_
_entity_poly.entity_id
_entity_poly.type
_entity_poly.pdbx_seq_one_letter_code
_entity_poly.pdbx_strand_id
1 'polypeptide(L)'
;MEDCYVGYAMDIIGGKWKLLIIWTMFQNGVIRFNELQRKVDGISSLMLSKNLKELEEDALVIRHQYNEIPPRVEYELSELSQKLIVALKALGEWGNEVYNYKETFI
;
A
#
# COMPACT_ATOMS: atom_id res chain seq x y z
N MET A 1 17.16 -19.35 17.10
CA MET A 1 16.85 -18.02 17.09
C MET A 1 15.41 -17.82 16.76
N GLU A 2 14.87 -16.88 17.28
CA GLU A 2 13.61 -16.68 16.97
C GLU A 2 13.50 -16.04 15.75
N ASP A 3 12.72 -16.38 14.96
CA ASP A 3 12.60 -15.88 13.67
C ASP A 3 11.59 -14.79 13.63
N CYS A 4 12.06 -13.61 13.97
CA CYS A 4 11.20 -12.45 13.85
C CYS A 4 11.52 -11.80 12.52
N TYR A 5 10.59 -11.79 11.61
CA TYR A 5 10.79 -11.27 10.27
C TYR A 5 10.38 -9.81 10.10
N VAL A 6 10.33 -9.04 11.18
CA VAL A 6 9.96 -7.63 11.09
C VAL A 6 10.94 -6.86 10.19
N GLY A 7 12.25 -7.12 10.36
CA GLY A 7 13.25 -6.46 9.51
C GLY A 7 13.07 -6.80 8.04
N TYR A 8 12.84 -8.07 7.75
CA TYR A 8 12.60 -8.50 6.37
C TYR A 8 11.33 -7.83 5.80
N ALA A 9 10.27 -7.78 6.60
CA ALA A 9 9.04 -7.11 6.19
C ALA A 9 9.29 -5.63 5.90
N MET A 10 10.08 -4.96 6.75
CA MET A 10 10.37 -3.55 6.53
C MET A 10 11.22 -3.33 5.29
N ASP A 11 12.04 -4.29 4.90
CA ASP A 11 12.77 -4.20 3.64
C ASP A 11 11.81 -4.23 2.44
N ILE A 12 10.71 -4.95 2.56
CA ILE A 12 9.72 -5.05 1.48
C ILE A 12 8.81 -3.83 1.44
N ILE A 13 8.30 -3.40 2.58
CA ILE A 13 7.25 -2.37 2.62
C ILE A 13 7.71 -1.04 3.19
N GLY A 14 8.98 -0.89 3.49
CA GLY A 14 9.50 0.34 4.07
C GLY A 14 9.42 1.51 3.10
N GLY A 15 9.72 2.67 3.64
CA GLY A 15 9.61 3.91 2.88
C GLY A 15 8.28 4.59 3.12
N LYS A 16 8.11 5.69 2.44
CA LYS A 16 6.96 6.57 2.71
C LYS A 16 5.65 6.07 2.12
N TRP A 17 5.70 5.43 0.95
CA TRP A 17 4.51 5.29 0.13
C TRP A 17 3.84 3.92 0.09
N LYS A 18 4.60 2.83 0.26
CA LYS A 18 4.06 1.49 -0.01
C LYS A 18 2.88 1.13 0.88
N LEU A 19 2.98 1.38 2.19
CA LEU A 19 1.88 1.06 3.09
C LEU A 19 0.65 1.93 2.83
N LEU A 20 0.87 3.20 2.46
CA LEU A 20 -0.24 4.08 2.11
C LEU A 20 -0.94 3.64 0.83
N ILE A 21 -0.17 3.17 -0.15
CA ILE A 21 -0.72 2.64 -1.39
C ILE A 21 -1.55 1.38 -1.11
N ILE A 22 -0.99 0.45 -0.34
CA ILE A 22 -1.67 -0.81 -0.01
C ILE A 22 -2.97 -0.52 0.76
N TRP A 23 -2.94 0.38 1.73
CA TRP A 23 -4.13 0.72 2.50
C TRP A 23 -5.21 1.33 1.61
N THR A 24 -4.82 2.24 0.71
CA THR A 24 -5.74 2.86 -0.23
C THR A 24 -6.36 1.82 -1.16
N MET A 25 -5.55 0.89 -1.64
CA MET A 25 -6.05 -0.18 -2.51
C MET A 25 -7.00 -1.10 -1.75
N PHE A 26 -6.70 -1.39 -0.48
CA PHE A 26 -7.59 -2.22 0.32
C PHE A 26 -8.98 -1.56 0.44
N GLN A 27 -9.01 -0.25 0.59
CA GLN A 27 -10.28 0.47 0.74
C GLN A 27 -11.09 0.54 -0.56
N ASN A 28 -10.44 0.37 -1.71
CA ASN A 28 -11.08 0.61 -2.99
C ASN A 28 -11.22 -0.61 -3.90
N GLY A 29 -10.58 -1.72 -3.56
CA GLY A 29 -10.62 -2.92 -4.41
C GLY A 29 -9.79 -2.74 -5.67
N VAL A 30 -10.30 -3.18 -6.81
CA VAL A 30 -9.63 -3.03 -8.10
C VAL A 30 -9.65 -1.55 -8.50
N ILE A 31 -8.50 -1.01 -8.86
CA ILE A 31 -8.38 0.43 -9.06
C ILE A 31 -7.43 0.74 -10.21
N ARG A 32 -7.70 1.83 -10.93
CA ARG A 32 -6.82 2.29 -12.01
C ARG A 32 -5.78 3.26 -11.47
N PHE A 33 -4.69 3.40 -12.22
CA PHE A 33 -3.55 4.23 -11.84
C PHE A 33 -3.96 5.67 -11.47
N ASN A 34 -4.71 6.32 -12.33
CA ASN A 34 -5.06 7.73 -12.09
C ASN A 34 -5.94 7.92 -10.87
N GLU A 35 -6.83 6.98 -10.62
CA GLU A 35 -7.68 7.03 -9.44
C GLU A 35 -6.85 6.80 -8.18
N LEU A 36 -5.95 5.85 -8.22
CA LEU A 36 -5.06 5.57 -7.08
C LEU A 36 -4.20 6.79 -6.79
N GLN A 37 -3.67 7.44 -7.82
CA GLN A 37 -2.86 8.63 -7.63
C GLN A 37 -3.64 9.76 -6.95
N ARG A 38 -4.90 9.93 -7.32
CA ARG A 38 -5.72 10.97 -6.68
C ARG A 38 -5.98 10.67 -5.22
N LYS A 39 -6.06 9.40 -4.85
CA LYS A 39 -6.40 9.00 -3.50
C LYS A 39 -5.20 8.88 -2.56
N VAL A 40 -3.99 8.77 -3.09
CA VAL A 40 -2.78 8.78 -2.27
C VAL A 40 -2.21 10.20 -2.29
N ASP A 41 -2.55 10.95 -1.26
CA ASP A 41 -2.29 12.38 -1.23
C ASP A 41 -0.81 12.70 -1.39
N GLY A 42 -0.49 13.57 -2.32
CA GLY A 42 0.86 14.08 -2.53
C GLY A 42 1.80 13.22 -3.35
N ILE A 43 1.36 12.04 -3.81
CA ILE A 43 2.26 11.18 -4.57
C ILE A 43 2.34 11.60 -6.04
N SER A 44 3.56 11.66 -6.59
CA SER A 44 3.74 11.94 -8.01
C SER A 44 3.47 10.69 -8.83
N SER A 45 3.19 10.85 -10.11
CA SER A 45 2.97 9.70 -10.99
C SER A 45 4.23 8.84 -11.11
N LEU A 46 5.40 9.46 -11.12
CA LEU A 46 6.65 8.74 -11.18
C LEU A 46 6.85 7.88 -9.93
N MET A 47 6.59 8.45 -8.77
CA MET A 47 6.76 7.74 -7.50
C MET A 47 5.73 6.63 -7.36
N LEU A 48 4.48 6.87 -7.77
CA LEU A 48 3.46 5.82 -7.75
C LEU A 48 3.83 4.67 -8.68
N SER A 49 4.27 4.98 -9.88
CA SER A 49 4.68 3.97 -10.85
C SER A 49 5.82 3.12 -10.29
N LYS A 50 6.82 3.75 -9.69
CA LYS A 50 7.96 3.04 -9.12
C LYS A 50 7.52 2.12 -7.98
N ASN A 51 6.70 2.63 -7.07
CA ASN A 51 6.25 1.85 -5.93
C ASN A 51 5.34 0.69 -6.35
N LEU A 52 4.44 0.91 -7.31
CA LEU A 52 3.57 -0.16 -7.81
C LEU A 52 4.39 -1.27 -8.45
N LYS A 53 5.43 -0.90 -9.20
CA LYS A 53 6.29 -1.90 -9.84
C LYS A 53 7.00 -2.75 -8.79
N GLU A 54 7.52 -2.13 -7.75
CA GLU A 54 8.19 -2.86 -6.67
C GLU A 54 7.20 -3.75 -5.93
N LEU A 55 6.00 -3.27 -5.66
CA LEU A 55 4.97 -4.06 -5.00
C LEU A 55 4.54 -5.25 -5.86
N GLU A 56 4.50 -5.06 -7.16
CA GLU A 56 4.17 -6.14 -8.09
C GLU A 56 5.30 -7.17 -8.11
N GLU A 57 6.55 -6.74 -8.10
CA GLU A 57 7.71 -7.64 -8.08
C GLU A 57 7.73 -8.47 -6.79
N ASP A 58 7.25 -7.91 -5.69
CA ASP A 58 7.19 -8.62 -4.41
C ASP A 58 5.87 -9.38 -4.22
N ALA A 59 5.10 -9.52 -5.29
CA ALA A 59 3.85 -10.28 -5.32
C ALA A 59 2.76 -9.75 -4.38
N LEU A 60 2.81 -8.47 -4.03
CA LEU A 60 1.79 -7.86 -3.19
C LEU A 60 0.68 -7.20 -3.99
N VAL A 61 0.96 -6.83 -5.23
CA VAL A 61 0.03 -6.17 -6.13
C VAL A 61 -0.02 -6.95 -7.43
N ILE A 62 -1.21 -7.11 -7.99
CA ILE A 62 -1.40 -7.74 -9.30
C ILE A 62 -1.81 -6.66 -10.27
N ARG A 63 -1.13 -6.63 -11.42
CA ARG A 63 -1.42 -5.68 -12.48
C ARG A 63 -2.13 -6.43 -13.59
N HIS A 64 -3.33 -5.97 -13.95
CA HIS A 64 -4.11 -6.55 -15.03
C HIS A 64 -4.09 -5.59 -16.21
N GLN A 65 -3.62 -6.07 -17.34
CA GLN A 65 -3.62 -5.28 -18.57
C GLN A 65 -4.65 -5.88 -19.52
N TYR A 66 -5.55 -5.03 -20.01
CA TYR A 66 -6.59 -5.44 -20.94
C TYR A 66 -6.30 -4.88 -22.32
N ASN A 67 -6.31 -5.75 -23.33
CA ASN A 67 -6.04 -5.31 -24.70
C ASN A 67 -7.32 -4.73 -25.30
N GLU A 68 -7.56 -3.49 -24.95
CA GLU A 68 -8.69 -2.73 -25.45
C GLU A 68 -8.18 -1.49 -26.15
N ILE A 69 -9.08 -0.74 -26.77
CA ILE A 69 -8.75 0.54 -27.40
C ILE A 69 -9.69 1.58 -26.81
N PRO A 70 -9.18 2.48 -25.93
CA PRO A 70 -7.79 2.57 -25.46
C PRO A 70 -7.43 1.44 -24.49
N PRO A 71 -6.15 1.14 -24.31
CA PRO A 71 -5.73 0.09 -23.37
C PRO A 71 -6.12 0.44 -21.94
N ARG A 72 -6.44 -0.59 -21.17
CA ARG A 72 -6.85 -0.41 -19.77
C ARG A 72 -5.92 -1.21 -18.87
N VAL A 73 -5.47 -0.61 -17.79
CA VAL A 73 -4.66 -1.27 -16.78
C VAL A 73 -5.33 -1.07 -15.42
N GLU A 74 -5.48 -2.15 -14.69
CA GLU A 74 -6.06 -2.13 -13.34
C GLU A 74 -5.12 -2.82 -12.37
N TYR A 75 -5.18 -2.42 -11.11
CA TYR A 75 -4.35 -2.97 -10.06
C TYR A 75 -5.21 -3.49 -8.94
N GLU A 76 -4.81 -4.61 -8.34
CA GLU A 76 -5.49 -5.12 -7.15
C GLU A 76 -4.48 -5.74 -6.20
N LEU A 77 -4.85 -5.85 -4.94
CA LEU A 77 -4.01 -6.51 -3.95
C LEU A 77 -4.07 -8.02 -4.14
N SER A 78 -2.92 -8.67 -3.97
CA SER A 78 -2.86 -10.13 -4.02
C SER A 78 -3.39 -10.73 -2.73
N GLU A 79 -3.60 -12.04 -2.73
CA GLU A 79 -3.99 -12.75 -1.51
C GLU A 79 -2.95 -12.59 -0.42
N LEU A 80 -1.66 -12.58 -0.79
CA LEU A 80 -0.58 -12.40 0.17
C LEU A 80 -0.71 -11.08 0.94
N SER A 81 -1.17 -10.03 0.28
CA SER A 81 -1.36 -8.72 0.89
C SER A 81 -2.47 -8.70 1.92
N GLN A 82 -3.43 -9.62 1.83
CA GLN A 82 -4.56 -9.62 2.76
C GLN A 82 -4.11 -9.83 4.21
N LYS A 83 -3.05 -10.62 4.41
CA LYS A 83 -2.54 -10.82 5.75
C LYS A 83 -1.88 -9.56 6.30
N LEU A 84 -1.28 -8.77 5.44
CA LEU A 84 -0.69 -7.50 5.82
C LEU A 84 -1.75 -6.51 6.30
N ILE A 85 -2.96 -6.57 5.77
CA ILE A 85 -4.03 -5.65 6.15
C ILE A 85 -4.34 -5.74 7.65
N VAL A 86 -4.28 -6.92 8.23
CA VAL A 86 -4.50 -7.08 9.67
C VAL A 86 -3.47 -6.27 10.46
N ALA A 87 -2.20 -6.33 10.04
CA ALA A 87 -1.14 -5.56 10.67
C ALA A 87 -1.34 -4.05 10.45
N LEU A 88 -1.83 -3.65 9.27
CA LEU A 88 -2.08 -2.24 8.99
C LEU A 88 -3.20 -1.67 9.85
N LYS A 89 -4.24 -2.45 10.10
CA LYS A 89 -5.32 -2.01 10.98
C LYS A 89 -4.79 -1.77 12.39
N ALA A 90 -3.96 -2.68 12.90
CA ALA A 90 -3.36 -2.50 14.22
C ALA A 90 -2.41 -1.31 14.24
N LEU A 91 -1.65 -1.11 13.16
CA LEU A 91 -0.76 0.04 13.05
C LEU A 91 -1.56 1.34 13.07
N GLY A 92 -2.69 1.39 12.38
CA GLY A 92 -3.56 2.56 12.37
C GLY A 92 -4.12 2.86 13.75
N GLU A 93 -4.51 1.83 14.49
CA GLU A 93 -4.99 2.00 15.85
C GLU A 93 -3.91 2.57 16.76
N TRP A 94 -2.70 2.06 16.64
CA TRP A 94 -1.58 2.59 17.40
C TRP A 94 -1.29 4.04 17.00
N GLY A 95 -1.33 4.34 15.71
CA GLY A 95 -1.15 5.72 15.23
C GLY A 95 -2.18 6.67 15.84
N ASN A 96 -3.43 6.21 15.93
CA ASN A 96 -4.47 7.00 16.54
C ASN A 96 -4.20 7.24 18.04
N GLU A 97 -3.70 6.23 18.74
CA GLU A 97 -3.34 6.41 20.15
C GLU A 97 -2.22 7.42 20.34
N VAL A 98 -1.22 7.36 19.49
CA VAL A 98 -0.11 8.32 19.52
C VAL A 98 -0.61 9.74 19.23
N TYR A 99 -1.47 9.87 18.22
CA TYR A 99 -2.03 11.16 17.86
C TYR A 99 -2.80 11.76 19.04
N ASN A 100 -3.66 10.97 19.66
CA ASN A 100 -4.45 11.43 20.80
C ASN A 100 -3.59 11.77 22.01
N TYR A 101 -2.55 10.99 22.26
CA TYR A 101 -1.63 11.26 23.35
C TYR A 101 -0.95 12.62 23.14
N LYS A 102 -0.44 12.87 21.94
CA LYS A 102 0.25 14.13 21.67
C LYS A 102 -0.69 15.32 21.72
N GLU A 103 -1.93 15.14 21.23
CA GLU A 103 -2.90 16.23 21.29
C GLU A 103 -3.33 16.56 22.72
N THR A 104 -3.23 15.60 23.64
CA THR A 104 -3.64 15.80 25.03
C THR A 104 -2.51 16.39 25.87
N PHE A 105 -1.25 15.99 25.59
CA PHE A 105 -0.13 16.31 26.48
C PHE A 105 0.88 17.29 25.92
N ILE A 106 0.62 17.90 24.79
CA ILE A 106 1.52 18.88 24.20
C ILE A 106 0.91 20.30 24.21
#